data_e02c390dcb90b5109d17a4c9f8ab102f
#
_entry.id   e02c390dcb90b5109d17a4c9f8ab102f
#
_cell.length_a   1.000
_cell.length_b   1.000
_cell.length_c   1.000
_cell.angle_alpha   90.00
_cell.angle_beta   90.00
_cell.angle_gamma   90.00
#
_symmetry.space_group_name_H-M   'P 1'
#
loop_
_entity.id
_entity.type
_entity.pdbx_description
1 polymer ?
#
loop_
_entity_poly.entity_id
_entity_poly.type
_entity_poly.pdbx_seq_one_letter_code
_entity_poly.pdbx_strand_id
1 'polypeptide(L)'
;CLKEANVSAGDIDELVLVGGMTRMPKVVETAKKLAGKDPHQGVNPDEVVAVGAAIQGGVLAKDPTLGDVVLLDVTPLSLSIETMGGIATPMIERNTTIPAKKSQVFSTAADNQPSVDIVVCQGERKMVSDNKMLGNFRLDGINSAPRGVPQIEVTFDIDRNGILKVSA
;
A
#
# COMPACT_ATOMS: atom_id res chain seq x y z
N CYS A 1 10.91 -9.79 3.12
CA CYS A 1 9.84 -10.59 2.50
C CYS A 1 9.57 -11.88 3.29
N LEU A 2 10.43 -12.95 3.24
CA LEU A 2 10.12 -14.25 3.88
C LEU A 2 9.82 -14.12 5.38
N LYS A 3 10.63 -13.37 6.13
CA LYS A 3 10.38 -13.11 7.56
C LYS A 3 9.05 -12.38 7.83
N GLU A 4 8.68 -11.44 6.97
CA GLU A 4 7.43 -10.69 7.09
C GLU A 4 6.21 -11.54 6.76
N ALA A 5 6.35 -12.46 5.80
CA ALA A 5 5.33 -13.44 5.46
C ALA A 5 5.24 -14.60 6.47
N ASN A 6 6.20 -14.67 7.43
CA ASN A 6 6.35 -15.79 8.36
C ASN A 6 6.45 -17.15 7.64
N VAL A 7 7.18 -17.16 6.51
CA VAL A 7 7.39 -18.33 5.64
C VAL A 7 8.87 -18.67 5.62
N SER A 8 9.20 -19.95 5.71
CA SER A 8 10.57 -20.45 5.52
C SER A 8 10.88 -20.70 4.04
N ALA A 9 12.17 -20.78 3.69
CA ALA A 9 12.58 -21.12 2.32
C ALA A 9 12.06 -22.49 1.86
N GLY A 10 11.86 -23.42 2.81
CA GLY A 10 11.32 -24.77 2.54
C GLY A 10 9.85 -24.79 2.15
N ASP A 11 9.09 -23.77 2.58
CA ASP A 11 7.64 -23.64 2.32
C ASP A 11 7.34 -22.97 0.96
N ILE A 12 8.38 -22.56 0.22
CA ILE A 12 8.22 -22.00 -1.13
C ILE A 12 7.94 -23.14 -2.10
N ASP A 13 6.83 -23.09 -2.81
CA ASP A 13 6.49 -24.10 -3.83
C ASP A 13 7.29 -23.86 -5.10
N GLU A 14 7.28 -22.66 -5.64
CA GLU A 14 7.95 -22.28 -6.87
C GLU A 14 8.72 -20.95 -6.77
N LEU A 15 9.84 -20.85 -7.46
CA LEU A 15 10.61 -19.63 -7.65
C LEU A 15 10.40 -19.12 -9.09
N VAL A 16 9.65 -18.04 -9.24
CA VAL A 16 9.40 -17.42 -10.55
C VAL A 16 10.22 -16.14 -10.67
N LEU A 17 11.08 -16.07 -11.69
CA LEU A 17 11.92 -14.91 -11.98
C LEU A 17 11.27 -14.04 -13.05
N VAL A 18 11.18 -12.74 -12.79
CA VAL A 18 10.50 -11.76 -13.65
C VAL A 18 11.41 -10.57 -13.92
N GLY A 19 11.36 -10.06 -15.16
CA GLY A 19 12.15 -8.92 -15.62
C GLY A 19 13.51 -9.29 -16.21
N GLY A 20 13.99 -8.51 -17.18
CA GLY A 20 15.21 -8.79 -17.94
C GLY A 20 16.49 -8.94 -17.10
N MET A 21 16.57 -8.22 -15.95
CA MET A 21 17.70 -8.34 -15.03
C MET A 21 17.87 -9.75 -14.44
N THR A 22 16.80 -10.54 -14.39
CA THR A 22 16.84 -11.92 -13.89
C THR A 22 17.55 -12.90 -14.84
N ARG A 23 17.93 -12.45 -16.05
CA ARG A 23 18.79 -13.20 -16.96
C ARG A 23 20.26 -13.21 -16.53
N MET A 24 20.65 -12.32 -15.63
CA MET A 24 22.01 -12.27 -15.09
C MET A 24 22.28 -13.52 -14.26
N PRO A 25 23.35 -14.31 -14.58
CA PRO A 25 23.62 -15.56 -13.88
C PRO A 25 23.76 -15.40 -12.36
N LYS A 26 24.33 -14.28 -11.91
CA LYS A 26 24.49 -14.00 -10.49
C LYS A 26 23.16 -13.78 -9.76
N VAL A 27 22.17 -13.17 -10.41
CA VAL A 27 20.82 -13.00 -9.88
C VAL A 27 20.14 -14.37 -9.73
N VAL A 28 20.21 -15.21 -10.76
CA VAL A 28 19.67 -16.58 -10.74
C VAL A 28 20.30 -17.40 -9.62
N GLU A 29 21.64 -17.40 -9.52
CA GLU A 29 22.37 -18.11 -8.47
C GLU A 29 21.96 -17.67 -7.06
N THR A 30 21.84 -16.35 -6.87
CA THR A 30 21.47 -15.79 -5.55
C THR A 30 20.03 -16.15 -5.20
N ALA A 31 19.10 -16.01 -6.13
CA ALA A 31 17.69 -16.38 -5.93
C ALA A 31 17.55 -17.87 -5.59
N LYS A 32 18.24 -18.74 -6.33
CA LYS A 32 18.27 -20.18 -6.05
C LYS A 32 18.81 -20.49 -4.66
N LYS A 33 19.89 -19.83 -4.23
CA LYS A 33 20.46 -20.02 -2.88
C LYS A 33 19.47 -19.59 -1.78
N LEU A 34 18.74 -18.51 -2.01
CA LEU A 34 17.77 -17.97 -1.02
C LEU A 34 16.51 -18.83 -0.93
N ALA A 35 16.00 -19.31 -2.05
CA ALA A 35 14.78 -20.12 -2.10
C ALA A 35 15.03 -21.62 -1.91
N GLY A 36 16.28 -22.09 -2.07
CA GLY A 36 16.63 -23.51 -2.01
C GLY A 36 16.11 -24.32 -3.20
N LYS A 37 15.61 -23.66 -4.26
CA LYS A 37 14.98 -24.29 -5.44
C LYS A 37 15.47 -23.65 -6.74
N ASP A 38 15.42 -24.42 -7.82
CA ASP A 38 15.66 -23.91 -9.17
C ASP A 38 14.49 -23.02 -9.63
N PRO A 39 14.78 -21.96 -10.41
CA PRO A 39 13.73 -21.15 -10.99
C PRO A 39 12.84 -21.95 -11.94
N HIS A 40 11.56 -21.65 -11.92
CA HIS A 40 10.56 -22.20 -12.83
C HIS A 40 10.91 -21.87 -14.29
N GLN A 41 10.92 -22.88 -15.17
CA GLN A 41 11.35 -22.74 -16.56
C GLN A 41 10.22 -22.37 -17.54
N GLY A 42 8.96 -22.41 -17.07
CA GLY A 42 7.78 -22.22 -17.93
C GLY A 42 7.40 -20.77 -18.22
N VAL A 43 8.15 -19.80 -17.67
CA VAL A 43 7.83 -18.38 -17.76
C VAL A 43 8.94 -17.61 -18.45
N ASN A 44 8.61 -16.85 -19.51
CA ASN A 44 9.55 -15.90 -20.11
C ASN A 44 9.62 -14.62 -19.23
N PRO A 45 10.77 -14.32 -18.59
CA PRO A 45 10.88 -13.20 -17.68
C PRO A 45 10.70 -11.82 -18.33
N ASP A 46 10.86 -11.72 -19.65
CA ASP A 46 10.69 -10.44 -20.39
C ASP A 46 9.23 -10.17 -20.77
N GLU A 47 8.42 -11.22 -20.94
CA GLU A 47 7.07 -11.14 -21.51
C GLU A 47 5.96 -11.33 -20.45
N VAL A 48 6.28 -12.00 -19.34
CA VAL A 48 5.25 -12.43 -18.36
C VAL A 48 4.41 -11.29 -17.81
N VAL A 49 4.98 -10.09 -17.66
CA VAL A 49 4.25 -8.90 -17.18
C VAL A 49 3.19 -8.48 -18.22
N ALA A 50 3.56 -8.46 -19.51
CA ALA A 50 2.62 -8.15 -20.58
C ALA A 50 1.52 -9.19 -20.72
N VAL A 51 1.86 -10.48 -20.57
CA VAL A 51 0.88 -11.58 -20.55
C VAL A 51 -0.08 -11.43 -19.37
N GLY A 52 0.45 -11.14 -18.17
CA GLY A 52 -0.39 -10.89 -16.99
C GLY A 52 -1.32 -9.71 -17.16
N ALA A 53 -0.85 -8.62 -17.76
CA ALA A 53 -1.67 -7.46 -18.07
C ALA A 53 -2.79 -7.79 -19.09
N ALA A 54 -2.49 -8.60 -20.09
CA ALA A 54 -3.48 -9.05 -21.08
C ALA A 54 -4.55 -9.93 -20.42
N ILE A 55 -4.16 -10.85 -19.54
CA ILE A 55 -5.10 -11.69 -18.78
C ILE A 55 -6.00 -10.82 -17.91
N GLN A 56 -5.44 -9.85 -17.17
CA GLN A 56 -6.23 -8.93 -16.36
C GLN A 56 -7.18 -8.08 -17.20
N GLY A 57 -6.75 -7.64 -18.38
CA GLY A 57 -7.61 -6.96 -19.35
C GLY A 57 -8.80 -7.82 -19.78
N GLY A 58 -8.58 -9.10 -20.06
CA GLY A 58 -9.62 -10.06 -20.39
C GLY A 58 -10.60 -10.31 -19.23
N VAL A 59 -10.08 -10.41 -17.99
CA VAL A 59 -10.93 -10.53 -16.79
C VAL A 59 -11.85 -9.30 -16.63
N LEU A 60 -11.31 -8.09 -16.82
CA LEU A 60 -12.10 -6.86 -16.79
C LEU A 60 -13.14 -6.80 -17.92
N ALA A 61 -12.81 -7.34 -19.09
CA ALA A 61 -13.74 -7.47 -20.22
C ALA A 61 -14.76 -8.62 -20.05
N LYS A 62 -14.66 -9.39 -18.97
CA LYS A 62 -15.48 -10.57 -18.68
C LYS A 62 -15.38 -11.65 -19.77
N ASP A 63 -14.16 -11.92 -20.23
CA ASP A 63 -13.90 -12.98 -21.19
C ASP A 63 -14.21 -14.36 -20.55
N PRO A 64 -15.15 -15.12 -21.11
CA PRO A 64 -15.56 -16.40 -20.52
C PRO A 64 -14.46 -17.48 -20.57
N THR A 65 -13.41 -17.30 -21.36
CA THR A 65 -12.31 -18.26 -21.48
C THR A 65 -11.32 -18.20 -20.33
N LEU A 66 -11.31 -17.10 -19.56
CA LEU A 66 -10.37 -16.87 -18.46
C LEU A 66 -10.85 -17.41 -17.10
N GLY A 67 -12.08 -17.92 -17.03
CA GLY A 67 -12.63 -18.48 -15.79
C GLY A 67 -12.69 -17.48 -14.64
N ASP A 68 -12.63 -18.00 -13.42
CA ASP A 68 -12.70 -17.20 -12.19
C ASP A 68 -11.31 -16.75 -11.69
N VAL A 69 -10.52 -16.10 -12.55
CA VAL A 69 -9.25 -15.52 -12.14
C VAL A 69 -9.52 -14.30 -11.26
N VAL A 70 -9.12 -14.36 -9.99
CA VAL A 70 -9.28 -13.27 -9.03
C VAL A 70 -7.91 -12.67 -8.69
N LEU A 71 -7.75 -11.37 -8.93
CA LEU A 71 -6.62 -10.60 -8.46
C LEU A 71 -7.01 -9.90 -7.16
N LEU A 72 -6.28 -10.18 -6.07
CA LEU A 72 -6.34 -9.44 -4.83
C LEU A 72 -5.10 -8.57 -4.73
N ASP A 73 -5.31 -7.28 -4.74
CA ASP A 73 -4.23 -6.31 -4.58
C ASP A 73 -4.20 -5.76 -3.15
N VAL A 74 -3.06 -5.23 -2.74
CA VAL A 74 -2.82 -4.73 -1.39
C VAL A 74 -2.08 -3.39 -1.42
N THR A 75 -2.20 -2.64 -0.32
CA THR A 75 -1.37 -1.45 -0.11
C THR A 75 0.09 -1.87 0.11
N PRO A 76 1.06 -1.38 -0.68
CA PRO A 76 2.47 -1.77 -0.53
C PRO A 76 3.12 -1.15 0.72
N LEU A 77 2.65 0.02 1.14
CA LEU A 77 3.15 0.79 2.28
C LEU A 77 1.98 1.37 3.08
N SER A 78 2.20 1.58 4.38
CA SER A 78 1.22 2.21 5.26
C SER A 78 0.92 3.64 4.83
N LEU A 79 -0.35 4.00 4.90
CA LEU A 79 -0.85 5.36 4.68
C LEU A 79 -1.17 5.97 6.04
N SER A 80 -0.60 7.11 6.31
CA SER A 80 -0.62 7.75 7.62
C SER A 80 -1.01 9.22 7.55
N ILE A 81 -1.51 9.72 8.65
CA ILE A 81 -1.77 11.15 8.88
C ILE A 81 -0.75 11.69 9.89
N GLU A 82 -0.35 12.95 9.73
CA GLU A 82 0.45 13.64 10.73
C GLU A 82 -0.36 13.94 11.98
N THR A 83 0.20 13.60 13.12
CA THR A 83 -0.32 13.96 14.44
C THR A 83 0.69 14.79 15.21
N MET A 84 0.32 15.23 16.43
CA MET A 84 1.16 16.10 17.26
C MET A 84 2.60 15.61 17.34
N GLY A 85 3.55 16.53 17.14
CA GLY A 85 4.99 16.23 17.17
C GLY A 85 5.56 15.68 15.86
N GLY A 86 4.83 15.78 14.73
CA GLY A 86 5.29 15.30 13.43
C GLY A 86 5.25 13.77 13.28
N ILE A 87 4.44 13.11 14.10
CA ILE A 87 4.34 11.64 14.13
C ILE A 87 3.40 11.16 13.02
N ALA A 88 3.84 10.15 12.27
CA ALA A 88 3.01 9.46 11.30
C ALA A 88 2.13 8.42 12.01
N THR A 89 0.83 8.71 12.11
CA THR A 89 -0.17 7.80 12.69
C THR A 89 -0.84 7.00 11.58
N PRO A 90 -0.68 5.66 11.55
CA PRO A 90 -1.24 4.83 10.49
C PRO A 90 -2.76 4.86 10.47
N MET A 91 -3.31 5.12 9.27
CA MET A 91 -4.74 5.01 8.95
C MET A 91 -5.03 3.68 8.26
N ILE A 92 -4.26 3.34 7.24
CA ILE A 92 -4.33 2.07 6.53
C ILE A 92 -2.94 1.45 6.54
N GLU A 93 -2.81 0.29 7.15
CA GLU A 93 -1.53 -0.41 7.25
C GLU A 93 -1.12 -1.05 5.93
N ARG A 94 0.18 -1.23 5.72
CA ARG A 94 0.70 -1.99 4.57
C ARG A 94 0.09 -3.39 4.54
N ASN A 95 0.02 -3.97 3.36
CA ASN A 95 -0.58 -5.28 3.09
C ASN A 95 -2.10 -5.36 3.38
N THR A 96 -2.78 -4.22 3.52
CA THR A 96 -4.24 -4.19 3.59
C THR A 96 -4.80 -4.44 2.18
N THR A 97 -5.68 -5.43 2.04
CA THR A 97 -6.36 -5.72 0.77
C THR A 97 -7.23 -4.54 0.34
N ILE A 98 -7.15 -4.17 -0.94
CA ILE A 98 -7.96 -3.10 -1.52
C ILE A 98 -9.12 -3.68 -2.35
N PRO A 99 -10.29 -2.99 -2.43
CA PRO A 99 -10.56 -1.66 -1.89
C PRO A 99 -10.66 -1.65 -0.36
N ALA A 100 -10.25 -0.54 0.28
CA ALA A 100 -10.25 -0.40 1.73
C ALA A 100 -10.68 1.00 2.15
N LYS A 101 -11.48 1.08 3.20
CA LYS A 101 -11.93 2.35 3.77
C LYS A 101 -11.73 2.33 5.28
N LYS A 102 -11.13 3.41 5.83
CA LYS A 102 -10.93 3.55 7.26
C LYS A 102 -11.14 5.00 7.68
N SER A 103 -11.91 5.20 8.74
CA SER A 103 -12.14 6.51 9.36
C SER A 103 -11.59 6.52 10.78
N GLN A 104 -11.10 7.66 11.20
CA GLN A 104 -10.66 7.89 12.57
C GLN A 104 -10.97 9.33 12.97
N VAL A 105 -11.36 9.51 14.22
CA VAL A 105 -11.66 10.84 14.76
C VAL A 105 -10.40 11.40 15.40
N PHE A 106 -10.06 12.62 15.01
CA PHE A 106 -9.00 13.43 15.56
C PHE A 106 -9.59 14.69 16.22
N SER A 107 -8.75 15.47 16.88
CA SER A 107 -9.17 16.69 17.54
C SER A 107 -8.13 17.79 17.39
N THR A 108 -8.48 19.01 17.84
CA THR A 108 -7.59 20.16 17.83
C THR A 108 -6.48 20.04 18.89
N ALA A 109 -5.30 20.56 18.58
CA ALA A 109 -4.13 20.57 19.47
C ALA A 109 -4.08 21.82 20.37
N ALA A 110 -4.76 22.90 19.99
CA ALA A 110 -4.80 24.15 20.71
C ALA A 110 -6.24 24.63 20.97
N ASP A 111 -6.43 25.45 21.99
CA ASP A 111 -7.71 26.07 22.31
C ASP A 111 -8.12 27.05 21.19
N ASN A 112 -9.39 27.05 20.85
CA ASN A 112 -9.98 27.96 19.84
C ASN A 112 -9.27 27.88 18.48
N GLN A 113 -8.76 26.72 18.10
CA GLN A 113 -8.08 26.48 16.82
C GLN A 113 -9.12 26.51 15.68
N PRO A 114 -9.04 27.47 14.73
CA PRO A 114 -10.07 27.65 13.71
C PRO A 114 -9.90 26.71 12.51
N SER A 115 -8.73 26.07 12.39
CA SER A 115 -8.40 25.18 11.27
C SER A 115 -7.39 24.12 11.67
N VAL A 116 -7.35 23.02 10.93
CA VAL A 116 -6.32 21.98 11.04
C VAL A 116 -5.74 21.67 9.66
N ASP A 117 -4.43 21.47 9.61
CA ASP A 117 -3.75 20.97 8.43
C ASP A 117 -3.69 19.43 8.51
N ILE A 118 -4.19 18.78 7.47
CA ILE A 118 -4.20 17.32 7.36
C ILE A 118 -3.10 16.94 6.37
N VAL A 119 -1.99 16.47 6.92
CA VAL A 119 -0.84 16.01 6.14
C VAL A 119 -0.90 14.51 5.99
N VAL A 120 -0.89 14.05 4.74
CA VAL A 120 -0.97 12.63 4.38
C VAL A 120 0.38 12.16 3.89
N CYS A 121 0.87 11.08 4.45
CA CYS A 121 2.15 10.47 4.06
C CYS A 121 2.04 8.95 3.87
N GLN A 122 3.03 8.41 3.18
CA GLN A 122 3.17 6.97 2.92
C GLN A 122 4.54 6.47 3.34
N GLY A 123 4.58 5.38 4.10
CA GLY A 123 5.81 4.75 4.56
C GLY A 123 5.69 4.16 5.96
N GLU A 124 6.80 3.55 6.40
CA GLU A 124 6.87 2.80 7.68
C GLU A 124 7.68 3.53 8.76
N ARG A 125 8.12 4.76 8.50
CA ARG A 125 8.90 5.55 9.46
C ARG A 125 7.99 6.27 10.43
N LYS A 126 8.48 6.46 11.68
CA LYS A 126 7.69 7.09 12.75
C LYS A 126 7.41 8.57 12.51
N MET A 127 8.36 9.27 11.89
CA MET A 127 8.23 10.70 11.61
C MET A 127 7.71 10.92 10.19
N VAL A 128 6.81 11.88 10.02
CA VAL A 128 6.27 12.25 8.71
C VAL A 128 7.37 12.73 7.77
N SER A 129 8.36 13.49 8.30
CA SER A 129 9.53 13.97 7.55
C SER A 129 10.34 12.87 6.88
N ASP A 130 10.32 11.66 7.43
CA ASP A 130 11.09 10.51 6.94
C ASP A 130 10.30 9.63 5.97
N ASN A 131 9.03 9.97 5.74
CA ASN A 131 8.10 9.28 4.87
C ASN A 131 7.86 10.08 3.58
N LYS A 132 7.25 9.45 2.59
CA LYS A 132 6.83 10.12 1.37
C LYS A 132 5.57 10.93 1.64
N MET A 133 5.66 12.26 1.58
CA MET A 133 4.47 13.11 1.62
C MET A 133 3.66 12.91 0.33
N LEU A 134 2.37 12.62 0.47
CA LEU A 134 1.42 12.47 -0.63
C LEU A 134 0.66 13.77 -0.89
N GLY A 135 0.37 14.52 0.16
CA GLY A 135 -0.32 15.79 0.07
C GLY A 135 -0.69 16.36 1.44
N ASN A 136 -1.13 17.61 1.41
CA ASN A 136 -1.73 18.25 2.57
C ASN A 136 -2.99 19.01 2.12
N PHE A 137 -3.94 19.12 3.00
CA PHE A 137 -5.10 19.97 2.82
C PHE A 137 -5.51 20.56 4.17
N ARG A 138 -6.17 21.71 4.11
CA ARG A 138 -6.59 22.42 5.30
C ARG A 138 -8.09 22.33 5.46
N LEU A 139 -8.52 21.96 6.66
CA LEU A 139 -9.90 22.05 7.10
C LEU A 139 -10.08 23.34 7.89
N ASP A 140 -10.89 24.24 7.38
CA ASP A 140 -11.23 25.52 8.00
C ASP A 140 -12.64 25.49 8.60
N GLY A 141 -12.96 26.51 9.40
CA GLY A 141 -14.32 26.70 9.93
C GLY A 141 -14.65 25.82 11.14
N ILE A 142 -13.63 25.38 11.87
CA ILE A 142 -13.82 24.66 13.13
C ILE A 142 -14.38 25.60 14.18
N ASN A 143 -15.48 25.19 14.82
CA ASN A 143 -16.09 25.97 15.90
C ASN A 143 -15.11 26.17 17.06
N SER A 144 -15.11 27.41 17.61
CA SER A 144 -14.27 27.75 18.76
C SER A 144 -14.64 26.89 19.97
N ALA A 145 -13.67 26.13 20.46
CA ALA A 145 -13.80 25.24 21.60
C ALA A 145 -12.42 24.95 22.23
N PRO A 146 -12.36 24.47 23.47
CA PRO A 146 -11.13 23.98 24.08
C PRO A 146 -10.48 22.87 23.26
N ARG A 147 -9.17 22.76 23.29
CA ARG A 147 -8.42 21.66 22.66
C ARG A 147 -9.00 20.29 23.07
N GLY A 148 -9.05 19.37 22.13
CA GLY A 148 -9.57 18.04 22.35
C GLY A 148 -11.09 17.89 22.30
N VAL A 149 -11.86 19.00 22.24
CA VAL A 149 -13.32 18.99 22.16
C VAL A 149 -13.82 18.80 20.73
N PRO A 150 -13.32 19.54 19.71
CA PRO A 150 -13.76 19.33 18.33
C PRO A 150 -13.47 17.92 17.87
N GLN A 151 -14.43 17.32 17.15
CA GLN A 151 -14.28 15.99 16.57
C GLN A 151 -14.16 16.12 15.06
N ILE A 152 -13.02 15.71 14.52
CA ILE A 152 -12.69 15.77 13.10
C ILE A 152 -12.53 14.35 12.61
N GLU A 153 -13.52 13.84 11.89
CA GLU A 153 -13.47 12.53 11.31
C GLU A 153 -12.70 12.57 9.99
N VAL A 154 -11.53 11.97 9.96
CA VAL A 154 -10.74 11.82 8.74
C VAL A 154 -10.96 10.43 8.17
N THR A 155 -11.33 10.36 6.89
CA THR A 155 -11.59 9.12 6.17
C THR A 155 -10.59 8.94 5.05
N PHE A 156 -9.94 7.76 5.02
CA PHE A 156 -9.11 7.27 3.92
C PHE A 156 -9.91 6.22 3.17
N ASP A 157 -10.06 6.39 1.87
CA ASP A 157 -10.81 5.50 0.98
C ASP A 157 -9.95 5.16 -0.24
N ILE A 158 -9.55 3.89 -0.37
CA ILE A 158 -8.75 3.38 -1.50
C ILE A 158 -9.67 2.54 -2.36
N ASP A 159 -9.78 2.90 -3.63
CA ASP A 159 -10.56 2.15 -4.59
C ASP A 159 -9.80 0.90 -5.13
N ARG A 160 -10.46 0.13 -6.00
CA ARG A 160 -9.90 -1.07 -6.64
C ARG A 160 -8.69 -0.78 -7.54
N ASN A 161 -8.51 0.46 -7.96
CA ASN A 161 -7.39 0.90 -8.80
C ASN A 161 -6.22 1.43 -7.97
N GLY A 162 -6.32 1.40 -6.63
CA GLY A 162 -5.31 1.92 -5.72
C GLY A 162 -5.34 3.44 -5.57
N ILE A 163 -6.41 4.11 -6.03
CA ILE A 163 -6.55 5.56 -5.90
C ILE A 163 -7.03 5.90 -4.50
N LEU A 164 -6.22 6.66 -3.77
CA LEU A 164 -6.53 7.15 -2.43
C LEU A 164 -7.34 8.45 -2.51
N LYS A 165 -8.49 8.46 -1.85
CA LYS A 165 -9.29 9.64 -1.56
C LYS A 165 -9.28 9.89 -0.06
N VAL A 166 -8.96 11.12 0.35
CA VAL A 166 -8.99 11.54 1.75
C VAL A 166 -10.03 12.63 1.92
N SER A 167 -10.82 12.54 2.97
CA SER A 167 -11.84 13.54 3.35
C SER A 167 -11.86 13.75 4.86
N ALA A 168 -12.28 14.94 5.28
CA ALA A 168 -12.44 15.32 6.67
C ALA A 168 -13.67 16.21 6.85
#